data_1c3e2218c5e57b4e348b39745735eed3
#
_entry.id   1c3e2218c5e57b4e348b39745735eed3
#
_cell.length_a   1.000
_cell.length_b   1.000
_cell.length_c   1.000
_cell.angle_alpha   90.00
_cell.angle_beta   90.00
_cell.angle_gamma   90.00
#
_symmetry.space_group_name_H-M   'P 1'
#
loop_
_entity.id
_entity.type
_entity.pdbx_description
1 polymer ?
#
loop_
_entity_poly.entity_id
_entity_poly.type
_entity_poly.pdbx_seq_one_letter_code
_entity_poly.pdbx_strand_id
1 'polypeptide(L)'
;MRNNSYESKEFAMNKNLKKISAAMGCAIAVSCASAMNSFASVQPNPIISRNVPAYSSANPATAVAANDEHYFSFWTGTSPDYIAYDLSGIPEADRETVLAVWYNVSSYDSIGNYVSRNMEPTDYTIEINSADGGAYPESGWEVVDTVTDNTLSSRQHLVEMKGFNWIRMNVTKSDGKENGQIQLNFDIHNVSDGVSDSWIFLGDSITAGGMNNCYGTGFATHLHNIDERFFPAQENGGIGGITSTHGKENIDRWLSSYQGRFVSIAYGTNDAWGNQTGADKYYENTKYMIDAVIKAGKTPVLPKIPYALEKGVADYLPQYNAMVDKLWDEYGDKLIHGADLETYLKEHPDYLSGDGVHPNSEGYEAIRQFWAETMYEAVYKNADKPEETTTTTLAETTSSETTTSTTAEKSDIVYGDANLDGEVSVADAVLVMQSLANPDKYGTTGSDETHLTDKGAKNADVAGNGDGVTSKDALAIQKFKLGLIEKLPEE
;
A
#
# COMPACT_ATOMS: atom_id res chain seq x y z
N MET A 1 -7.42 43.72 -44.03
CA MET A 1 -6.94 42.46 -44.65
C MET A 1 -5.64 42.06 -43.96
N ARG A 2 -5.70 41.23 -42.95
CA ARG A 2 -4.61 40.44 -42.34
C ARG A 2 -5.27 39.58 -41.23
N ASN A 3 -5.67 38.38 -41.59
CA ASN A 3 -5.98 37.30 -40.65
C ASN A 3 -5.74 35.98 -41.40
N ASN A 4 -5.29 34.99 -40.71
CA ASN A 4 -5.03 33.61 -41.09
C ASN A 4 -3.58 33.23 -41.38
N SER A 5 -2.84 32.94 -40.31
CA SER A 5 -1.72 31.99 -40.40
C SER A 5 -1.28 31.42 -39.02
N TYR A 6 -2.15 31.39 -38.01
CA TYR A 6 -1.81 30.86 -36.69
C TYR A 6 -2.45 29.52 -36.32
N GLU A 7 -3.52 29.09 -36.98
CA GLU A 7 -4.25 27.87 -36.61
C GLU A 7 -3.69 26.55 -37.16
N SER A 8 -2.75 26.55 -38.08
CA SER A 8 -2.29 25.31 -38.73
C SER A 8 -1.02 24.70 -38.14
N LYS A 9 -0.39 25.34 -37.15
CA LYS A 9 0.84 24.82 -36.52
C LYS A 9 0.60 24.08 -35.20
N GLU A 10 -0.47 24.32 -34.48
CA GLU A 10 -0.83 23.63 -33.24
C GLU A 10 -1.32 22.19 -33.46
N PHE A 11 -1.95 21.88 -34.57
CA PHE A 11 -2.52 20.54 -34.83
C PHE A 11 -1.49 19.50 -35.26
N ALA A 12 -0.32 19.91 -35.72
CA ALA A 12 0.77 18.99 -36.10
C ALA A 12 1.73 18.62 -34.97
N MET A 13 1.78 19.41 -33.90
CA MET A 13 2.67 19.18 -32.76
C MET A 13 2.13 18.13 -31.79
N ASN A 14 0.79 18.02 -31.70
CA ASN A 14 0.13 17.11 -30.74
C ASN A 14 0.11 15.62 -31.17
N LYS A 15 0.44 15.29 -32.42
CA LYS A 15 0.50 13.88 -32.89
C LYS A 15 1.88 13.25 -32.71
N ASN A 16 2.93 14.03 -32.58
CA ASN A 16 4.28 13.50 -32.41
C ASN A 16 4.66 13.33 -30.93
N LEU A 17 4.06 14.08 -29.99
CA LEU A 17 4.29 13.88 -28.56
C LEU A 17 3.66 12.58 -28.02
N LYS A 18 2.51 12.15 -28.56
CA LYS A 18 1.88 10.88 -28.12
C LYS A 18 2.60 9.60 -28.60
N LYS A 19 3.52 9.71 -29.55
CA LYS A 19 4.33 8.56 -30.02
C LYS A 19 5.69 8.46 -29.34
N ILE A 20 6.14 9.51 -28.67
CA ILE A 20 7.41 9.52 -27.93
C ILE A 20 7.21 9.01 -26.50
N SER A 21 6.05 9.27 -25.87
CA SER A 21 5.74 8.79 -24.52
C SER A 21 5.56 7.26 -24.41
N ALA A 22 5.17 6.59 -25.49
CA ALA A 22 4.99 5.12 -25.49
C ALA A 22 6.29 4.33 -25.75
N ALA A 23 7.37 4.99 -26.20
CA ALA A 23 8.63 4.32 -26.53
C ALA A 23 9.74 4.53 -25.48
N MET A 24 9.62 5.49 -24.57
CA MET A 24 10.61 5.75 -23.50
C MET A 24 10.27 5.03 -22.18
N GLY A 25 9.01 4.67 -21.96
CA GLY A 25 8.61 3.91 -20.74
C GLY A 25 9.16 2.49 -20.67
N CYS A 26 9.64 1.91 -21.77
CA CYS A 26 10.17 0.52 -21.78
C CYS A 26 11.69 0.40 -21.64
N ALA A 27 12.46 1.49 -21.60
CA ALA A 27 13.92 1.37 -21.63
C ALA A 27 14.60 1.51 -20.25
N ILE A 28 13.91 1.98 -19.21
CA ILE A 28 14.48 2.16 -17.85
C ILE A 28 14.17 0.93 -16.95
N ALA A 29 13.19 0.10 -17.29
CA ALA A 29 12.81 -1.08 -16.48
C ALA A 29 13.74 -2.30 -16.61
N VAL A 30 14.78 -2.28 -17.43
CA VAL A 30 15.53 -3.51 -17.77
C VAL A 30 16.79 -3.75 -16.92
N SER A 31 17.23 -2.80 -16.09
CA SER A 31 18.46 -2.99 -15.30
C SER A 31 18.27 -3.40 -13.82
N CYS A 32 17.05 -3.48 -13.31
CA CYS A 32 16.80 -3.88 -11.92
C CYS A 32 16.31 -5.32 -11.72
N ALA A 33 16.17 -6.13 -12.78
CA ALA A 33 15.49 -7.43 -12.71
C ALA A 33 16.36 -8.63 -12.31
N SER A 34 17.62 -8.48 -11.88
CA SER A 34 18.50 -9.64 -11.68
C SER A 34 19.06 -9.85 -10.26
N ALA A 35 18.60 -9.12 -9.24
CA ALA A 35 19.16 -9.24 -7.88
C ALA A 35 18.11 -9.37 -6.75
N MET A 36 16.96 -9.99 -6.98
CA MET A 36 15.85 -9.91 -6.01
C MET A 36 15.38 -11.23 -5.39
N ASN A 37 16.29 -12.13 -5.05
CA ASN A 37 15.91 -13.44 -4.47
C ASN A 37 16.28 -13.67 -2.99
N SER A 38 16.62 -12.65 -2.19
CA SER A 38 17.01 -12.87 -0.79
C SER A 38 15.98 -12.45 0.27
N PHE A 39 15.00 -11.64 -0.08
CA PHE A 39 13.92 -11.29 0.87
C PHE A 39 12.77 -12.30 0.75
N ALA A 40 12.23 -12.75 1.90
CA ALA A 40 10.98 -13.50 1.91
C ALA A 40 9.89 -12.71 1.19
N SER A 41 9.01 -13.39 0.45
CA SER A 41 7.91 -12.74 -0.26
C SER A 41 7.01 -11.95 0.69
N VAL A 42 6.40 -10.88 0.18
CA VAL A 42 5.40 -10.12 0.94
C VAL A 42 4.08 -10.86 0.89
N GLN A 43 3.47 -11.07 2.06
CA GLN A 43 2.11 -11.58 2.17
C GLN A 43 1.17 -10.44 2.46
N PRO A 44 -0.06 -10.43 1.92
CA PRO A 44 -1.05 -9.42 2.23
C PRO A 44 -1.39 -9.37 3.72
N ASN A 45 -1.51 -8.17 4.26
CA ASN A 45 -2.06 -7.92 5.60
C ASN A 45 -3.35 -7.08 5.44
N PRO A 46 -4.50 -7.69 5.12
CA PRO A 46 -5.72 -6.98 4.76
C PRO A 46 -6.27 -6.16 5.93
N ILE A 47 -6.86 -5.00 5.63
CA ILE A 47 -7.59 -4.20 6.62
C ILE A 47 -8.92 -4.89 6.92
N ILE A 48 -9.13 -5.25 8.18
CA ILE A 48 -10.36 -5.88 8.67
C ILE A 48 -11.31 -4.93 9.39
N SER A 49 -10.88 -3.69 9.65
CA SER A 49 -11.70 -2.68 10.32
C SER A 49 -12.62 -1.90 9.38
N ARG A 50 -12.51 -2.05 8.06
CA ARG A 50 -13.32 -1.30 7.10
C ARG A 50 -14.81 -1.53 7.33
N ASN A 51 -15.55 -0.43 7.52
CA ASN A 51 -17.00 -0.45 7.69
C ASN A 51 -17.54 -1.31 8.84
N VAL A 52 -16.70 -1.75 9.79
CA VAL A 52 -17.20 -2.37 11.03
C VAL A 52 -17.84 -1.31 11.94
N PRO A 53 -18.74 -1.69 12.86
CA PRO A 53 -19.34 -0.76 13.79
C PRO A 53 -18.28 -0.03 14.63
N ALA A 54 -18.29 1.30 14.58
CA ALA A 54 -17.36 2.19 15.27
C ALA A 54 -18.08 3.01 16.36
N TYR A 55 -17.43 3.16 17.51
CA TYR A 55 -17.98 3.78 18.71
C TYR A 55 -17.01 4.82 19.29
N SER A 56 -17.57 5.92 19.81
CA SER A 56 -16.86 7.00 20.52
C SER A 56 -17.82 7.64 21.52
N SER A 57 -17.32 8.13 22.64
CA SER A 57 -18.17 8.73 23.66
C SER A 57 -18.52 10.18 23.38
N ALA A 58 -17.56 11.01 23.03
CA ALA A 58 -17.74 12.44 22.89
C ALA A 58 -18.32 12.84 21.53
N ASN A 59 -17.96 12.12 20.45
CA ASN A 59 -18.42 12.43 19.10
C ASN A 59 -18.73 11.17 18.27
N PRO A 60 -19.75 10.39 18.62
CA PRO A 60 -20.11 9.18 17.91
C PRO A 60 -20.49 9.42 16.44
N ALA A 61 -20.88 10.65 16.07
CA ALA A 61 -21.26 10.97 14.70
C ALA A 61 -20.07 10.92 13.72
N THR A 62 -18.83 11.12 14.20
CA THR A 62 -17.62 11.04 13.38
C THR A 62 -16.87 9.70 13.54
N ALA A 63 -17.34 8.80 14.38
CA ALA A 63 -16.64 7.51 14.63
C ALA A 63 -16.40 6.73 13.35
N VAL A 64 -17.38 6.69 12.45
CA VAL A 64 -17.29 6.00 11.16
C VAL A 64 -16.22 6.57 10.23
N ALA A 65 -15.81 7.82 10.41
CA ALA A 65 -14.74 8.44 9.63
C ALA A 65 -13.33 7.97 10.08
N ALA A 66 -13.23 7.17 11.12
CA ALA A 66 -11.96 6.57 11.53
C ALA A 66 -11.62 5.31 10.73
N ASN A 67 -12.62 4.66 10.12
CA ASN A 67 -12.48 3.40 9.40
C ASN A 67 -13.26 3.35 8.08
N ASP A 68 -13.63 4.49 7.53
CA ASP A 68 -14.05 4.61 6.13
C ASP A 68 -12.82 4.47 5.20
N GLU A 69 -13.00 4.53 3.91
CA GLU A 69 -11.88 4.39 2.97
C GLU A 69 -11.18 5.73 2.66
N HIS A 70 -11.51 6.78 3.40
CA HIS A 70 -11.09 8.15 3.11
C HIS A 70 -10.19 8.72 4.22
N TYR A 71 -8.89 8.73 4.02
CA TYR A 71 -7.90 9.20 4.99
C TYR A 71 -7.89 10.73 5.23
N PHE A 72 -8.66 11.51 4.48
CA PHE A 72 -8.88 12.94 4.72
C PHE A 72 -10.20 13.26 5.45
N SER A 73 -10.97 12.23 5.82
CA SER A 73 -12.02 12.27 6.83
C SER A 73 -11.49 11.65 8.13
N PHE A 74 -11.94 12.14 9.28
CA PHE A 74 -11.36 11.75 10.56
C PHE A 74 -12.43 11.56 11.62
N TRP A 75 -12.21 10.59 12.52
CA TRP A 75 -12.81 10.69 13.83
C TRP A 75 -12.24 11.90 14.56
N THR A 76 -13.11 12.71 15.12
CA THR A 76 -12.76 13.85 15.96
C THR A 76 -13.33 13.65 17.36
N GLY A 77 -12.48 13.68 18.37
CA GLY A 77 -12.86 13.55 19.77
C GLY A 77 -12.34 14.69 20.62
N THR A 78 -12.56 14.59 21.93
CA THR A 78 -12.00 15.51 22.94
C THR A 78 -11.50 14.66 24.10
N SER A 79 -10.21 14.71 24.39
CA SER A 79 -9.61 13.88 25.44
C SER A 79 -10.14 14.23 26.85
N PRO A 80 -10.46 13.25 27.68
CA PRO A 80 -10.39 11.83 27.41
C PRO A 80 -11.56 11.33 26.54
N ASP A 81 -11.24 10.59 25.47
CA ASP A 81 -12.21 9.93 24.58
C ASP A 81 -11.58 8.68 23.94
N TYR A 82 -12.38 7.87 23.28
CA TYR A 82 -11.92 6.66 22.61
C TYR A 82 -12.55 6.50 21.23
N ILE A 83 -11.86 5.75 20.38
CA ILE A 83 -12.42 5.13 19.18
C ILE A 83 -12.36 3.61 19.35
N ALA A 84 -13.48 2.92 19.20
CA ALA A 84 -13.60 1.48 19.41
C ALA A 84 -14.28 0.80 18.24
N TYR A 85 -13.89 -0.43 17.94
CA TYR A 85 -14.46 -1.28 16.90
C TYR A 85 -15.00 -2.59 17.45
N ASP A 86 -16.16 -3.00 16.93
CA ASP A 86 -16.72 -4.32 17.08
C ASP A 86 -16.23 -5.23 15.94
N LEU A 87 -15.28 -6.10 16.24
CA LEU A 87 -14.72 -7.06 15.29
C LEU A 87 -15.38 -8.45 15.40
N SER A 88 -16.47 -8.60 16.16
CA SER A 88 -17.13 -9.89 16.36
C SER A 88 -17.67 -10.50 15.06
N GLY A 89 -17.96 -9.67 14.05
CA GLY A 89 -18.37 -10.12 12.73
C GLY A 89 -17.23 -10.66 11.84
N ILE A 90 -15.96 -10.47 12.25
CA ILE A 90 -14.79 -10.99 11.54
C ILE A 90 -14.48 -12.40 12.10
N PRO A 91 -14.21 -13.42 11.25
CA PRO A 91 -13.80 -14.74 11.72
C PRO A 91 -12.61 -14.67 12.67
N GLU A 92 -12.58 -15.49 13.73
CA GLU A 92 -11.51 -15.43 14.73
C GLU A 92 -10.13 -15.68 14.11
N ALA A 93 -10.03 -16.59 13.14
CA ALA A 93 -8.78 -16.87 12.43
C ALA A 93 -8.22 -15.65 11.69
N ASP A 94 -9.07 -14.73 11.23
CA ASP A 94 -8.68 -13.53 10.51
C ASP A 94 -8.35 -12.34 11.46
N ARG A 95 -8.47 -12.54 12.78
CA ARG A 95 -8.20 -11.53 13.81
C ARG A 95 -7.49 -12.08 15.05
N GLU A 96 -6.85 -13.25 14.97
CA GLU A 96 -6.07 -13.79 16.10
C GLU A 96 -4.95 -12.84 16.51
N THR A 97 -4.24 -12.28 15.53
CA THR A 97 -3.23 -11.24 15.73
C THR A 97 -3.48 -10.10 14.75
N VAL A 98 -3.51 -8.89 15.26
CA VAL A 98 -3.76 -7.71 14.44
C VAL A 98 -2.67 -6.66 14.61
N LEU A 99 -2.47 -5.85 13.56
CA LEU A 99 -1.67 -4.65 13.60
C LEU A 99 -2.62 -3.45 13.57
N ALA A 100 -2.75 -2.79 14.70
CA ALA A 100 -3.55 -1.58 14.85
C ALA A 100 -2.71 -0.36 14.51
N VAL A 101 -3.16 0.46 13.56
CA VAL A 101 -2.42 1.63 13.05
C VAL A 101 -3.29 2.86 13.10
N TRP A 102 -2.82 3.92 13.71
CA TRP A 102 -3.52 5.19 13.66
C TRP A 102 -2.71 6.24 12.87
N TYR A 103 -3.43 7.15 12.23
CA TYR A 103 -2.89 8.21 11.39
C TYR A 103 -3.51 9.55 11.77
N ASN A 104 -2.68 10.59 11.82
CA ASN A 104 -3.12 11.97 11.98
C ASN A 104 -2.60 12.83 10.81
N VAL A 105 -3.29 13.92 10.52
CA VAL A 105 -2.76 14.97 9.66
C VAL A 105 -1.75 15.77 10.46
N SER A 106 -0.48 15.44 10.33
CA SER A 106 0.55 16.34 10.80
C SER A 106 0.69 17.50 9.82
N SER A 107 0.56 18.72 10.28
CA SER A 107 0.89 19.88 9.49
C SER A 107 2.35 20.27 9.72
N TYR A 108 3.05 20.58 8.62
CA TYR A 108 4.35 21.23 8.63
C TYR A 108 4.13 22.73 8.51
N ASP A 109 4.99 23.51 9.16
CA ASP A 109 5.07 24.90 8.83
C ASP A 109 5.64 25.10 7.40
N SER A 110 5.56 26.32 6.90
CA SER A 110 6.03 26.67 5.54
C SER A 110 7.53 26.49 5.31
N ILE A 111 8.31 26.16 6.33
CA ILE A 111 9.75 25.92 6.27
C ILE A 111 10.12 24.47 6.61
N GLY A 112 9.12 23.59 6.68
CA GLY A 112 9.35 22.16 6.86
C GLY A 112 9.71 21.73 8.28
N ASN A 113 9.50 22.57 9.30
CA ASN A 113 9.67 22.12 10.68
C ASN A 113 8.43 21.32 11.12
N TYR A 114 8.66 20.21 11.78
CA TYR A 114 7.63 19.43 12.48
C TYR A 114 7.13 20.20 13.71
N VAL A 115 6.31 21.19 13.52
CA VAL A 115 6.00 22.16 14.58
C VAL A 115 4.53 22.25 14.90
N SER A 116 3.65 21.87 14.04
CA SER A 116 2.27 21.89 14.37
C SER A 116 1.79 20.47 14.59
N ARG A 117 1.99 20.02 15.78
CA ARG A 117 1.16 19.00 16.36
C ARG A 117 -0.27 19.49 16.27
N ASN A 118 -1.10 18.69 15.64
CA ASN A 118 -2.47 19.10 15.37
C ASN A 118 -3.44 18.03 15.81
N MET A 119 -3.88 18.11 17.07
CA MET A 119 -4.81 17.16 17.63
C MET A 119 -4.30 15.71 17.66
N GLU A 120 -2.99 15.53 17.82
CA GLU A 120 -2.35 14.22 17.95
C GLU A 120 -2.56 13.64 19.33
N PRO A 121 -2.82 12.31 19.44
CA PRO A 121 -2.81 11.63 20.73
C PRO A 121 -1.40 11.60 21.31
N THR A 122 -1.22 12.18 22.50
CA THR A 122 0.07 12.18 23.21
C THR A 122 0.14 11.08 24.25
N ASP A 123 -0.95 10.86 24.99
CA ASP A 123 -1.04 9.76 25.95
C ASP A 123 -2.29 8.94 25.65
N TYR A 124 -2.10 7.64 25.41
CA TYR A 124 -3.20 6.74 25.09
C TYR A 124 -2.87 5.28 25.43
N THR A 125 -3.90 4.44 25.43
CA THR A 125 -3.79 2.99 25.54
C THR A 125 -4.45 2.32 24.35
N ILE A 126 -3.94 1.15 23.95
CA ILE A 126 -4.66 0.19 23.13
C ILE A 126 -5.25 -0.84 24.07
N GLU A 127 -6.54 -1.10 23.92
CA GLU A 127 -7.31 -1.95 24.83
C GLU A 127 -8.18 -2.91 24.06
N ILE A 128 -8.41 -4.10 24.60
CA ILE A 128 -9.23 -5.17 24.03
C ILE A 128 -10.32 -5.62 24.99
N ASN A 129 -11.39 -6.24 24.46
CA ASN A 129 -12.49 -6.72 25.29
C ASN A 129 -13.12 -7.98 24.68
N SER A 130 -13.46 -8.96 25.52
CA SER A 130 -14.02 -10.26 25.11
C SER A 130 -15.56 -10.29 25.11
N ALA A 131 -16.23 -9.18 25.40
CA ALA A 131 -17.68 -9.10 25.35
C ALA A 131 -18.23 -9.50 23.98
N ASP A 132 -19.46 -10.01 23.95
CA ASP A 132 -20.19 -10.30 22.71
C ASP A 132 -20.34 -9.02 21.88
N GLY A 133 -20.44 -9.18 20.55
CA GLY A 133 -20.65 -8.06 19.63
C GLY A 133 -22.06 -7.45 19.72
N GLY A 134 -22.22 -6.31 19.04
CA GLY A 134 -23.51 -5.63 18.86
C GLY A 134 -23.79 -4.47 19.80
N ALA A 135 -23.18 -4.44 21.00
CA ALA A 135 -23.31 -3.32 21.93
C ALA A 135 -21.96 -3.00 22.58
N TYR A 136 -21.61 -1.72 22.60
CA TYR A 136 -20.35 -1.26 23.19
C TYR A 136 -20.24 -1.69 24.67
N PRO A 137 -19.16 -2.40 25.06
CA PRO A 137 -18.95 -2.86 26.44
C PRO A 137 -18.48 -1.71 27.34
N GLU A 138 -19.29 -1.39 28.35
CA GLU A 138 -18.99 -0.31 29.30
C GLU A 138 -17.85 -0.64 30.27
N SER A 139 -17.45 -1.91 30.38
CA SER A 139 -16.40 -2.37 31.32
C SER A 139 -15.75 -3.64 30.79
N GLY A 140 -14.68 -4.10 31.46
CA GLY A 140 -13.97 -5.33 31.07
C GLY A 140 -12.91 -5.13 30.03
N TRP A 141 -12.45 -3.89 29.83
CA TRP A 141 -11.35 -3.57 28.94
C TRP A 141 -9.99 -3.94 29.55
N GLU A 142 -9.17 -4.59 28.76
CA GLU A 142 -7.80 -4.98 29.11
C GLU A 142 -6.81 -4.14 28.31
N VAL A 143 -5.87 -3.50 29.02
CA VAL A 143 -4.81 -2.69 28.39
C VAL A 143 -3.74 -3.62 27.84
N VAL A 144 -3.45 -3.52 26.54
CA VAL A 144 -2.42 -4.31 25.85
C VAL A 144 -1.20 -3.48 25.44
N ASP A 145 -1.37 -2.17 25.29
CA ASP A 145 -0.25 -1.25 25.06
C ASP A 145 -0.53 0.12 25.70
N THR A 146 0.53 0.80 26.11
CA THR A 146 0.46 2.13 26.74
C THR A 146 1.52 3.04 26.15
N VAL A 147 1.09 4.18 25.65
CA VAL A 147 1.96 5.23 25.10
C VAL A 147 1.80 6.51 25.90
N THR A 148 2.93 7.12 26.24
CA THR A 148 3.00 8.43 26.90
C THR A 148 3.98 9.34 26.16
N ASP A 149 3.74 10.64 26.21
CA ASP A 149 4.58 11.67 25.59
C ASP A 149 4.87 11.38 24.09
N ASN A 150 3.85 10.86 23.36
CA ASN A 150 3.98 10.60 21.94
C ASN A 150 4.26 11.89 21.16
N THR A 151 5.18 11.78 20.21
CA THR A 151 5.56 12.88 19.30
C THR A 151 5.45 12.49 17.84
N LEU A 152 4.85 11.33 17.53
CA LEU A 152 4.68 10.82 16.18
C LEU A 152 3.25 11.07 15.68
N SER A 153 3.09 11.26 14.40
CA SER A 153 1.78 11.47 13.75
C SER A 153 1.09 10.18 13.31
N SER A 154 1.75 9.04 13.49
CA SER A 154 1.22 7.69 13.25
C SER A 154 2.02 6.67 14.03
N ARG A 155 1.39 5.57 14.45
CA ARG A 155 2.08 4.44 15.11
C ARG A 155 1.34 3.14 14.86
N GLN A 156 2.12 2.04 14.90
CA GLN A 156 1.63 0.68 14.79
C GLN A 156 1.71 -0.04 16.13
N HIS A 157 0.70 -0.85 16.42
CA HIS A 157 0.60 -1.67 17.65
C HIS A 157 0.25 -3.09 17.27
N LEU A 158 1.11 -4.05 17.62
CA LEU A 158 0.84 -5.47 17.43
C LEU A 158 0.02 -5.98 18.62
N VAL A 159 -1.14 -6.57 18.35
CA VAL A 159 -2.12 -6.96 19.37
C VAL A 159 -2.57 -8.39 19.16
N GLU A 160 -2.44 -9.21 20.20
CA GLU A 160 -3.03 -10.54 20.27
C GLU A 160 -4.53 -10.43 20.60
N MET A 161 -5.37 -10.81 19.63
CA MET A 161 -6.83 -10.66 19.72
C MET A 161 -7.57 -11.99 19.95
N LYS A 162 -6.85 -13.11 20.10
CA LYS A 162 -7.47 -14.43 20.27
C LYS A 162 -8.41 -14.47 21.50
N GLY A 163 -9.67 -14.76 21.27
CA GLY A 163 -10.71 -14.76 22.30
C GLY A 163 -11.30 -13.38 22.62
N PHE A 164 -10.89 -12.33 21.90
CA PHE A 164 -11.41 -10.98 22.05
C PHE A 164 -12.19 -10.55 20.80
N ASN A 165 -13.23 -9.76 20.98
CA ASN A 165 -14.10 -9.28 19.92
C ASN A 165 -13.99 -7.77 19.67
N TRP A 166 -13.43 -7.03 20.63
CA TRP A 166 -13.36 -5.57 20.59
C TRP A 166 -11.93 -5.06 20.72
N ILE A 167 -11.65 -4.00 20.01
CA ILE A 167 -10.41 -3.23 20.16
C ILE A 167 -10.77 -1.75 20.26
N ARG A 168 -10.03 -1.00 21.10
CA ARG A 168 -10.13 0.45 21.12
C ARG A 168 -8.77 1.12 21.34
N MET A 169 -8.67 2.34 20.82
CA MET A 169 -7.66 3.30 21.22
C MET A 169 -8.32 4.30 22.19
N ASN A 170 -7.88 4.33 23.43
CA ASN A 170 -8.39 5.19 24.48
C ASN A 170 -7.40 6.33 24.71
N VAL A 171 -7.72 7.53 24.28
CA VAL A 171 -6.84 8.70 24.30
C VAL A 171 -7.11 9.51 25.58
N THR A 172 -6.11 9.60 26.44
CA THR A 172 -6.20 10.33 27.71
C THR A 172 -5.71 11.76 27.61
N LYS A 173 -4.76 12.03 26.67
CA LYS A 173 -4.30 13.38 26.34
C LYS A 173 -4.03 13.54 24.85
N SER A 174 -4.20 14.75 24.35
CA SER A 174 -3.78 15.16 23.03
C SER A 174 -3.05 16.51 23.10
N ASP A 175 -2.33 16.86 22.04
CA ASP A 175 -1.68 18.17 21.91
C ASP A 175 -2.57 19.24 21.27
N GLY A 176 -3.85 18.92 21.04
CA GLY A 176 -4.86 19.87 20.56
C GLY A 176 -4.89 21.12 21.42
N LYS A 177 -4.71 22.30 20.79
CA LYS A 177 -4.51 23.59 21.48
C LYS A 177 -5.71 24.04 22.30
N GLU A 178 -6.90 23.57 21.96
CA GLU A 178 -8.13 23.94 22.65
C GLU A 178 -8.85 22.66 23.11
N ASN A 179 -9.00 22.51 24.41
CA ASN A 179 -9.82 21.48 25.04
C ASN A 179 -9.43 20.01 24.75
N GLY A 180 -8.16 19.73 24.39
CA GLY A 180 -7.72 18.34 24.16
C GLY A 180 -8.36 17.70 22.94
N GLN A 181 -8.56 18.42 21.85
CA GLN A 181 -9.10 17.88 20.61
C GLN A 181 -8.22 16.74 20.07
N ILE A 182 -8.88 15.72 19.52
CA ILE A 182 -8.27 14.54 18.89
C ILE A 182 -8.76 14.49 17.46
N GLN A 183 -7.88 14.10 16.52
CA GLN A 183 -8.24 13.85 15.13
C GLN A 183 -7.39 12.70 14.59
N LEU A 184 -8.00 11.60 14.15
CA LEU A 184 -7.27 10.47 13.58
C LEU A 184 -8.14 9.52 12.74
N ASN A 185 -7.47 8.72 11.92
CA ASN A 185 -7.95 7.46 11.36
C ASN A 185 -7.34 6.30 12.15
N PHE A 186 -8.04 5.16 12.20
CA PHE A 186 -7.60 3.99 12.95
C PHE A 186 -7.90 2.73 12.16
N ASP A 187 -6.86 2.10 11.60
CA ASP A 187 -6.97 0.86 10.82
C ASP A 187 -6.54 -0.35 11.64
N ILE A 188 -7.21 -1.48 11.42
CA ILE A 188 -6.84 -2.78 11.98
C ILE A 188 -6.54 -3.72 10.82
N HIS A 189 -5.31 -4.19 10.74
CA HIS A 189 -4.87 -5.16 9.74
C HIS A 189 -4.82 -6.57 10.34
N ASN A 190 -5.28 -7.56 9.59
CA ASN A 190 -5.04 -8.96 9.93
C ASN A 190 -3.55 -9.29 9.68
N VAL A 191 -2.87 -9.71 10.74
CA VAL A 191 -1.48 -10.19 10.69
C VAL A 191 -1.33 -11.55 11.37
N SER A 192 -2.39 -12.37 11.36
CA SER A 192 -2.38 -13.70 12.00
C SER A 192 -1.33 -14.62 11.37
N ASP A 193 -1.01 -14.43 10.09
CA ASP A 193 0.09 -15.12 9.38
C ASP A 193 1.43 -14.38 9.46
N GLY A 194 1.50 -13.32 10.24
CA GLY A 194 2.70 -12.50 10.46
C GLY A 194 2.61 -11.10 9.85
N VAL A 195 3.46 -10.20 10.38
CA VAL A 195 3.58 -8.83 9.86
C VAL A 195 4.49 -8.83 8.65
N SER A 196 3.91 -8.79 7.46
CA SER A 196 4.63 -8.86 6.19
C SER A 196 4.56 -7.56 5.38
N ASP A 197 3.37 -6.94 5.33
CA ASP A 197 3.09 -5.75 4.52
C ASP A 197 2.94 -4.50 5.40
N SER A 198 4.06 -4.04 5.94
CA SER A 198 4.07 -2.91 6.87
C SER A 198 5.33 -2.07 6.71
N TRP A 199 5.17 -0.75 6.67
CA TRP A 199 6.17 0.25 6.34
C TRP A 199 6.30 1.34 7.40
N ILE A 200 7.52 1.83 7.63
CA ILE A 200 7.80 3.14 8.19
C ILE A 200 8.69 3.93 7.22
N PHE A 201 8.30 5.17 6.93
CA PHE A 201 9.06 6.09 6.11
C PHE A 201 9.78 7.09 7.01
N LEU A 202 11.05 6.83 7.27
CA LEU A 202 11.94 7.75 8.00
C LEU A 202 12.59 8.73 7.03
N GLY A 203 12.65 10.00 7.38
CA GLY A 203 13.25 11.03 6.53
C GLY A 203 13.05 12.43 7.07
N ASP A 204 13.21 13.39 6.18
CA ASP A 204 13.07 14.80 6.46
C ASP A 204 11.69 15.38 6.09
N SER A 205 11.59 16.68 5.81
CA SER A 205 10.33 17.36 5.44
C SER A 205 9.69 16.82 4.16
N ILE A 206 10.49 16.34 3.21
CA ILE A 206 9.96 15.78 1.96
C ILE A 206 9.26 14.46 2.23
N THR A 207 9.84 13.59 3.07
CA THR A 207 9.19 12.37 3.53
C THR A 207 7.91 12.68 4.31
N ALA A 208 7.99 13.61 5.20
CA ALA A 208 6.88 14.00 6.05
C ALA A 208 5.66 14.50 5.26
N GLY A 209 5.85 15.35 4.26
CA GLY A 209 4.79 15.80 3.36
C GLY A 209 4.41 14.74 2.32
N GLY A 210 5.39 13.98 1.84
CA GLY A 210 5.21 12.98 0.80
C GLY A 210 4.52 11.71 1.26
N MET A 211 4.90 11.18 2.42
CA MET A 211 4.46 9.85 2.86
C MET A 211 3.35 9.89 3.92
N ASN A 212 2.54 10.94 3.93
CA ASN A 212 1.38 11.07 4.79
C ASN A 212 0.11 10.63 4.04
N ASN A 213 -0.57 9.60 4.55
CA ASN A 213 -1.81 9.07 3.96
C ASN A 213 -2.97 10.07 3.96
N CYS A 214 -2.90 11.11 4.78
CA CYS A 214 -3.97 12.09 4.91
C CYS A 214 -3.90 13.24 3.88
N TYR A 215 -2.89 13.23 3.00
CA TYR A 215 -2.73 14.25 1.96
C TYR A 215 -2.87 13.62 0.56
N GLY A 216 -4.04 13.75 -0.05
CA GLY A 216 -4.31 13.17 -1.37
C GLY A 216 -4.36 11.64 -1.34
N THR A 217 -3.98 11.00 -2.46
CA THR A 217 -3.90 9.55 -2.55
C THR A 217 -2.59 9.07 -1.90
N GLY A 218 -2.69 8.27 -0.84
CA GLY A 218 -1.52 7.74 -0.11
C GLY A 218 -0.76 6.66 -0.90
N PHE A 219 0.47 6.37 -0.49
CA PHE A 219 1.29 5.28 -1.02
C PHE A 219 0.54 3.94 -1.00
N ALA A 220 -0.11 3.61 0.13
CA ALA A 220 -0.88 2.37 0.28
C ALA A 220 -2.04 2.28 -0.72
N THR A 221 -2.75 3.38 -0.95
CA THR A 221 -3.85 3.44 -1.92
C THR A 221 -3.34 3.31 -3.35
N HIS A 222 -2.24 3.98 -3.71
CA HIS A 222 -1.62 3.80 -5.04
C HIS A 222 -1.19 2.37 -5.28
N LEU A 223 -0.57 1.72 -4.28
CA LEU A 223 -0.17 0.33 -4.38
C LEU A 223 -1.38 -0.61 -4.55
N HIS A 224 -2.44 -0.40 -3.77
CA HIS A 224 -3.69 -1.15 -3.88
C HIS A 224 -4.35 -1.01 -5.26
N ASN A 225 -4.27 0.17 -5.87
CA ASN A 225 -4.76 0.39 -7.22
C ASN A 225 -3.95 -0.38 -8.29
N ILE A 226 -2.69 -0.73 -8.00
CA ILE A 226 -1.86 -1.57 -8.87
C ILE A 226 -2.16 -3.05 -8.63
N ASP A 227 -2.31 -3.45 -7.36
CA ASP A 227 -2.58 -4.82 -6.95
C ASP A 227 -3.49 -4.83 -5.70
N GLU A 228 -4.75 -5.15 -5.90
CA GLU A 228 -5.81 -5.11 -4.88
C GLU A 228 -5.56 -6.04 -3.68
N ARG A 229 -4.61 -6.98 -3.78
CA ARG A 229 -4.24 -7.86 -2.68
C ARG A 229 -3.55 -7.11 -1.54
N PHE A 230 -2.87 -6.01 -1.84
CA PHE A 230 -2.03 -5.29 -0.90
C PHE A 230 -2.62 -3.94 -0.51
N PHE A 231 -2.60 -3.66 0.76
CA PHE A 231 -2.84 -2.33 1.33
C PHE A 231 -1.93 -2.19 2.56
N PRO A 232 -0.67 -1.77 2.38
CA PRO A 232 0.32 -1.77 3.44
C PRO A 232 -0.07 -0.90 4.63
N ALA A 233 0.15 -1.42 5.84
CA ALA A 233 0.17 -0.59 7.03
C ALA A 233 1.36 0.39 6.93
N GLN A 234 1.12 1.68 7.17
CA GLN A 234 2.11 2.72 6.90
C GLN A 234 2.26 3.68 8.07
N GLU A 235 3.49 3.91 8.52
CA GLU A 235 3.85 5.01 9.42
C GLU A 235 4.63 6.10 8.70
N ASN A 236 4.28 7.36 8.97
CA ASN A 236 5.06 8.51 8.54
C ASN A 236 6.00 8.94 9.67
N GLY A 237 7.27 8.59 9.53
CA GLY A 237 8.36 8.98 10.43
C GLY A 237 9.19 10.16 9.95
N GLY A 238 8.71 10.93 8.95
CA GLY A 238 9.38 12.12 8.44
C GLY A 238 9.34 13.28 9.44
N ILE A 239 10.47 13.96 9.61
CA ILE A 239 10.62 15.10 10.52
C ILE A 239 11.33 16.25 9.78
N GLY A 240 10.68 17.42 9.70
CA GLY A 240 11.21 18.57 8.99
C GLY A 240 12.57 19.06 9.51
N GLY A 241 13.47 19.40 8.61
CA GLY A 241 14.77 20.05 8.92
C GLY A 241 15.85 19.13 9.49
N ILE A 242 15.58 17.83 9.73
CA ILE A 242 16.60 16.93 10.27
C ILE A 242 17.51 16.33 9.19
N THR A 243 18.70 15.95 9.61
CA THR A 243 19.76 15.35 8.78
C THR A 243 19.93 13.87 9.10
N SER A 244 20.74 13.17 8.32
CA SER A 244 21.19 11.80 8.60
C SER A 244 21.83 11.63 9.99
N THR A 245 22.42 12.69 10.54
CA THR A 245 22.99 12.68 11.91
C THR A 245 21.89 12.45 12.94
N HIS A 246 20.77 13.18 12.82
CA HIS A 246 19.61 12.99 13.71
C HIS A 246 18.98 11.62 13.51
N GLY A 247 18.89 11.13 12.24
CA GLY A 247 18.44 9.79 11.93
C GLY A 247 19.26 8.73 12.66
N LYS A 248 20.58 8.81 12.55
CA LYS A 248 21.51 7.91 13.24
C LYS A 248 21.35 7.93 14.77
N GLU A 249 21.20 9.11 15.36
CA GLU A 249 21.09 9.28 16.81
C GLU A 249 19.79 8.68 17.38
N ASN A 250 18.74 8.53 16.55
CA ASN A 250 17.41 8.12 17.00
C ASN A 250 16.96 6.76 16.44
N ILE A 251 17.66 6.18 15.47
CA ILE A 251 17.21 4.98 14.76
C ILE A 251 16.88 3.81 15.70
N ASP A 252 17.72 3.54 16.69
CA ASP A 252 17.51 2.43 17.64
C ASP A 252 16.22 2.62 18.44
N ARG A 253 15.92 3.85 18.87
CA ARG A 253 14.69 4.19 19.58
C ARG A 253 13.45 4.03 18.68
N TRP A 254 13.50 4.50 17.45
CA TRP A 254 12.39 4.36 16.51
C TRP A 254 12.13 2.90 16.16
N LEU A 255 13.18 2.12 15.89
CA LEU A 255 13.05 0.69 15.62
C LEU A 255 12.49 -0.10 16.81
N SER A 256 12.74 0.33 18.04
CA SER A 256 12.23 -0.38 19.24
C SER A 256 10.70 -0.29 19.37
N SER A 257 10.07 0.73 18.81
CA SER A 257 8.60 0.91 18.81
C SER A 257 7.93 0.48 17.53
N TYR A 258 8.68 0.29 16.43
CA TYR A 258 8.14 -0.10 15.15
C TYR A 258 8.00 -1.62 15.01
N GLN A 259 6.79 -2.11 14.76
CA GLN A 259 6.50 -3.53 14.65
C GLN A 259 6.58 -4.08 13.22
N GLY A 260 6.59 -3.19 12.22
CA GLY A 260 6.55 -3.56 10.82
C GLY A 260 7.87 -4.08 10.24
N ARG A 261 7.84 -4.38 8.94
CA ARG A 261 8.93 -5.03 8.20
C ARG A 261 9.86 -4.05 7.48
N PHE A 262 9.30 -3.11 6.68
CA PHE A 262 10.08 -2.26 5.79
C PHE A 262 10.40 -0.92 6.46
N VAL A 263 11.65 -0.47 6.33
CA VAL A 263 12.12 0.81 6.88
C VAL A 263 12.78 1.61 5.77
N SER A 264 12.10 2.64 5.29
CA SER A 264 12.67 3.60 4.35
C SER A 264 13.56 4.61 5.09
N ILE A 265 14.73 4.89 4.54
CA ILE A 265 15.75 5.81 5.11
C ILE A 265 15.98 6.93 4.08
N ALA A 266 15.21 8.02 4.18
CA ALA A 266 15.12 9.07 3.17
C ALA A 266 15.65 10.43 3.68
N TYR A 267 16.88 10.45 4.15
CA TYR A 267 17.62 11.66 4.52
C TYR A 267 18.56 12.10 3.39
N GLY A 268 19.04 13.33 3.46
CA GLY A 268 20.09 13.81 2.56
C GLY A 268 19.89 15.23 2.04
N THR A 269 18.64 15.69 1.87
CA THR A 269 18.37 17.07 1.40
C THR A 269 18.95 18.10 2.35
N ASN A 270 18.68 17.97 3.65
CA ASN A 270 19.26 18.86 4.65
C ASN A 270 20.75 18.63 4.84
N ASP A 271 21.25 17.40 4.70
CA ASP A 271 22.69 17.09 4.75
C ASP A 271 23.45 17.84 3.65
N ALA A 272 22.88 17.85 2.43
CA ALA A 272 23.44 18.54 1.28
C ALA A 272 23.33 20.06 1.37
N TRP A 273 22.36 20.61 2.10
CA TRP A 273 22.14 22.04 2.20
C TRP A 273 23.38 22.74 2.77
N GLY A 274 24.05 23.53 1.91
CA GLY A 274 25.34 24.13 2.26
C GLY A 274 26.44 23.12 2.59
N ASN A 275 26.28 21.85 2.20
CA ASN A 275 27.17 20.74 2.54
C ASN A 275 27.40 20.59 4.06
N GLN A 276 26.36 20.82 4.86
CA GLN A 276 26.51 20.94 6.32
C GLN A 276 26.95 19.64 7.01
N THR A 277 26.60 18.48 6.45
CA THR A 277 27.02 17.18 7.02
C THR A 277 28.31 16.68 6.37
N GLY A 278 28.48 16.91 5.06
CA GLY A 278 29.54 16.31 4.24
C GLY A 278 29.19 14.88 3.79
N ALA A 279 29.47 14.58 2.52
CA ALA A 279 29.06 13.34 1.86
C ALA A 279 29.60 12.06 2.55
N ASP A 280 30.86 12.08 3.02
CA ASP A 280 31.45 10.95 3.74
C ASP A 280 30.72 10.69 5.08
N LYS A 281 30.36 11.74 5.79
CA LYS A 281 29.62 11.62 7.05
C LYS A 281 28.19 11.16 6.84
N TYR A 282 27.52 11.64 5.78
CA TYR A 282 26.23 11.15 5.34
C TYR A 282 26.28 9.64 5.05
N TYR A 283 27.29 9.18 4.31
CA TYR A 283 27.51 7.77 4.04
C TYR A 283 27.65 6.95 5.33
N GLU A 284 28.50 7.39 6.29
CA GLU A 284 28.68 6.71 7.57
C GLU A 284 27.38 6.64 8.38
N ASN A 285 26.62 7.73 8.42
CA ASN A 285 25.36 7.80 9.15
C ASN A 285 24.30 6.90 8.53
N THR A 286 24.16 6.93 7.19
CA THR A 286 23.19 6.12 6.46
C THR A 286 23.53 4.64 6.55
N LYS A 287 24.82 4.29 6.42
CA LYS A 287 25.31 2.93 6.65
C LYS A 287 24.95 2.41 8.05
N TYR A 288 25.18 3.21 9.08
CA TYR A 288 24.80 2.85 10.46
C TYR A 288 23.29 2.55 10.58
N MET A 289 22.44 3.38 9.97
CA MET A 289 20.99 3.18 10.00
C MET A 289 20.57 1.90 9.26
N ILE A 290 21.16 1.61 8.09
CA ILE A 290 20.94 0.37 7.36
C ILE A 290 21.33 -0.85 8.22
N ASP A 291 22.52 -0.82 8.84
CA ASP A 291 23.00 -1.90 9.71
C ASP A 291 22.07 -2.09 10.93
N ALA A 292 21.56 -1.01 11.52
CA ALA A 292 20.61 -1.07 12.63
C ALA A 292 19.28 -1.70 12.23
N VAL A 293 18.76 -1.36 11.04
CA VAL A 293 17.52 -1.96 10.49
C VAL A 293 17.70 -3.45 10.26
N ILE A 294 18.81 -3.87 9.62
CA ILE A 294 19.13 -5.28 9.39
C ILE A 294 19.28 -6.03 10.72
N LYS A 295 19.99 -5.45 11.68
CA LYS A 295 20.17 -6.02 13.03
C LYS A 295 18.85 -6.21 13.77
N ALA A 296 17.88 -5.33 13.55
CA ALA A 296 16.54 -5.44 14.09
C ALA A 296 15.67 -6.50 13.36
N GLY A 297 16.21 -7.23 12.38
CA GLY A 297 15.49 -8.23 11.60
C GLY A 297 14.52 -7.63 10.58
N LYS A 298 14.70 -6.35 10.24
CA LYS A 298 13.83 -5.59 9.32
C LYS A 298 14.53 -5.37 7.97
N THR A 299 13.77 -4.93 6.98
CA THR A 299 14.22 -4.75 5.61
C THR A 299 14.46 -3.26 5.34
N PRO A 300 15.71 -2.82 5.11
CA PRO A 300 16.01 -1.43 4.78
C PRO A 300 15.68 -1.13 3.33
N VAL A 301 15.19 0.09 3.09
CA VAL A 301 14.90 0.65 1.77
C VAL A 301 15.57 2.03 1.68
N LEU A 302 16.40 2.25 0.67
CA LEU A 302 17.14 3.50 0.50
C LEU A 302 16.79 4.16 -0.84
N PRO A 303 16.05 5.27 -0.87
CA PRO A 303 15.80 6.03 -2.08
C PRO A 303 16.98 6.93 -2.44
N LYS A 304 17.00 7.43 -3.69
CA LYS A 304 17.82 8.59 -4.06
C LYS A 304 17.30 9.84 -3.38
N ILE A 305 18.22 10.71 -3.01
CA ILE A 305 17.90 12.04 -2.48
C ILE A 305 17.22 12.85 -3.60
N PRO A 306 16.08 13.49 -3.33
CA PRO A 306 15.32 14.22 -4.34
C PRO A 306 16.13 15.33 -5.03
N TYR A 307 15.92 15.50 -6.34
CA TYR A 307 16.47 16.63 -7.08
C TYR A 307 15.97 17.96 -6.51
N ALA A 308 16.83 19.00 -6.57
CA ALA A 308 16.50 20.35 -6.14
C ALA A 308 17.00 21.38 -7.15
N LEU A 309 16.30 22.53 -7.22
CA LEU A 309 16.70 23.71 -7.98
C LEU A 309 17.46 24.73 -7.11
N GLU A 310 17.21 24.70 -5.78
CA GLU A 310 17.89 25.58 -4.83
C GLU A 310 19.40 25.27 -4.81
N LYS A 311 20.22 26.27 -5.17
CA LYS A 311 21.66 26.10 -5.36
C LYS A 311 22.39 25.57 -4.12
N GLY A 312 21.94 25.97 -2.93
CA GLY A 312 22.51 25.51 -1.68
C GLY A 312 22.42 24.01 -1.48
N VAL A 313 21.48 23.35 -2.16
CA VAL A 313 21.28 21.90 -2.17
C VAL A 313 21.82 21.29 -3.46
N ALA A 314 21.37 21.82 -4.61
CA ALA A 314 21.65 21.28 -5.95
C ALA A 314 23.16 21.11 -6.24
N ASP A 315 24.00 22.09 -5.82
CA ASP A 315 25.45 22.06 -6.06
C ASP A 315 26.15 20.87 -5.35
N TYR A 316 25.51 20.29 -4.31
CA TYR A 316 26.09 19.21 -3.51
C TYR A 316 25.41 17.85 -3.71
N LEU A 317 24.16 17.80 -4.18
CA LEU A 317 23.41 16.55 -4.38
C LEU A 317 24.17 15.44 -5.11
N PRO A 318 24.91 15.71 -6.22
CA PRO A 318 25.60 14.64 -6.94
C PRO A 318 26.58 13.83 -6.08
N GLN A 319 27.28 14.47 -5.16
CA GLN A 319 28.23 13.77 -4.28
C GLN A 319 27.51 12.94 -3.20
N TYR A 320 26.34 13.39 -2.74
CA TYR A 320 25.53 12.63 -1.77
C TYR A 320 24.83 11.45 -2.44
N ASN A 321 24.25 11.64 -3.63
CA ASN A 321 23.66 10.55 -4.39
C ASN A 321 24.68 9.51 -4.87
N ALA A 322 25.95 9.91 -5.09
CA ALA A 322 27.03 8.97 -5.28
C ALA A 322 27.29 8.09 -4.02
N MET A 323 27.01 8.60 -2.82
CA MET A 323 27.08 7.78 -1.59
C MET A 323 25.90 6.82 -1.49
N VAL A 324 24.72 7.20 -2.00
CA VAL A 324 23.58 6.27 -2.12
C VAL A 324 23.94 5.13 -3.07
N ASP A 325 24.48 5.42 -4.27
CA ASP A 325 24.93 4.38 -5.22
C ASP A 325 25.95 3.44 -4.58
N LYS A 326 26.92 4.00 -3.87
CA LYS A 326 27.93 3.19 -3.16
C LYS A 326 27.31 2.27 -2.11
N LEU A 327 26.28 2.73 -1.38
CA LEU A 327 25.57 1.90 -0.41
C LEU A 327 24.75 0.81 -1.12
N TRP A 328 24.09 1.12 -2.22
CA TRP A 328 23.39 0.12 -3.03
C TRP A 328 24.34 -1.00 -3.48
N ASP A 329 25.50 -0.63 -4.02
CA ASP A 329 26.54 -1.61 -4.44
C ASP A 329 27.10 -2.43 -3.26
N GLU A 330 27.31 -1.79 -2.10
CA GLU A 330 27.91 -2.44 -0.93
C GLU A 330 26.97 -3.47 -0.27
N TYR A 331 25.68 -3.12 -0.16
CA TYR A 331 24.71 -3.99 0.52
C TYR A 331 24.07 -5.02 -0.40
N GLY A 332 24.04 -4.76 -1.72
CA GLY A 332 23.42 -5.68 -2.69
C GLY A 332 22.02 -6.13 -2.25
N ASP A 333 21.78 -7.42 -2.25
CA ASP A 333 20.49 -8.03 -1.91
C ASP A 333 20.00 -7.78 -0.48
N LYS A 334 20.78 -7.13 0.38
CA LYS A 334 20.38 -6.81 1.75
C LYS A 334 19.71 -5.44 1.88
N LEU A 335 19.65 -4.67 0.79
CA LEU A 335 19.10 -3.33 0.75
C LEU A 335 18.21 -3.17 -0.48
N ILE A 336 16.96 -2.81 -0.27
CA ILE A 336 16.06 -2.49 -1.38
C ILE A 336 16.37 -1.09 -1.90
N HIS A 337 16.54 -0.97 -3.21
CA HIS A 337 16.63 0.33 -3.86
C HIS A 337 15.24 0.98 -3.82
N GLY A 338 15.13 2.11 -3.14
CA GLY A 338 13.91 2.92 -3.11
C GLY A 338 13.74 3.73 -4.40
N ALA A 339 12.75 4.63 -4.41
CA ALA A 339 12.46 5.47 -5.56
C ALA A 339 13.65 6.36 -5.94
N ASP A 340 13.99 6.43 -7.24
CA ASP A 340 14.98 7.38 -7.77
C ASP A 340 14.36 8.77 -7.93
N LEU A 341 14.23 9.46 -6.81
CA LEU A 341 13.64 10.81 -6.75
C LEU A 341 14.57 11.87 -7.36
N GLU A 342 15.86 11.58 -7.52
CA GLU A 342 16.78 12.48 -8.23
C GLU A 342 16.42 12.57 -9.71
N THR A 343 16.36 11.41 -10.39
CA THR A 343 16.02 11.34 -11.81
C THR A 343 14.59 11.80 -12.04
N TYR A 344 13.64 11.31 -11.24
CA TYR A 344 12.23 11.61 -11.42
C TYR A 344 11.92 13.11 -11.33
N LEU A 345 12.36 13.81 -10.28
CA LEU A 345 12.10 15.23 -10.12
C LEU A 345 12.95 16.11 -11.04
N LYS A 346 14.09 15.60 -11.51
CA LYS A 346 14.89 16.30 -12.52
C LYS A 346 14.19 16.34 -13.90
N GLU A 347 13.43 15.30 -14.21
CA GLU A 347 12.58 15.23 -15.41
C GLU A 347 11.29 16.03 -15.25
N HIS A 348 10.88 16.31 -14.01
CA HIS A 348 9.66 17.03 -13.64
C HIS A 348 9.93 18.21 -12.70
N PRO A 349 10.73 19.23 -13.13
CA PRO A 349 11.09 20.33 -12.25
C PRO A 349 9.91 21.23 -11.87
N ASP A 350 8.82 21.17 -12.61
CA ASP A 350 7.53 21.81 -12.33
C ASP A 350 6.80 21.22 -11.12
N TYR A 351 7.19 20.05 -10.66
CA TYR A 351 6.71 19.46 -9.41
C TYR A 351 7.35 20.07 -8.15
N LEU A 352 8.41 20.88 -8.30
CA LEU A 352 8.99 21.61 -7.18
C LEU A 352 8.21 22.89 -6.87
N SER A 353 8.12 23.23 -5.61
CA SER A 353 7.55 24.49 -5.14
C SER A 353 8.47 25.67 -5.41
N GLY A 354 8.02 26.89 -5.08
CA GLY A 354 8.80 28.10 -5.33
C GLY A 354 10.11 28.22 -4.55
N ASP A 355 10.34 27.36 -3.56
CA ASP A 355 11.63 27.29 -2.84
C ASP A 355 12.68 26.42 -3.57
N GLY A 356 12.27 25.72 -4.61
CA GLY A 356 13.14 24.87 -5.41
C GLY A 356 13.68 23.63 -4.71
N VAL A 357 13.09 23.23 -3.57
CA VAL A 357 13.49 22.06 -2.77
C VAL A 357 12.30 21.14 -2.51
N HIS A 358 11.25 21.70 -1.91
CA HIS A 358 10.07 20.90 -1.56
C HIS A 358 9.18 20.71 -2.78
N PRO A 359 8.58 19.51 -2.95
CA PRO A 359 7.54 19.33 -3.93
C PRO A 359 6.31 20.22 -3.65
N ASN A 360 5.64 20.66 -4.70
CA ASN A 360 4.30 21.24 -4.60
C ASN A 360 3.24 20.13 -4.43
N SER A 361 1.96 20.45 -4.38
CA SER A 361 0.89 19.48 -4.16
C SER A 361 0.86 18.38 -5.23
N GLU A 362 1.05 18.74 -6.50
CA GLU A 362 1.11 17.79 -7.62
C GLU A 362 2.37 16.91 -7.53
N GLY A 363 3.51 17.51 -7.15
CA GLY A 363 4.76 16.81 -6.95
C GLY A 363 4.70 15.80 -5.80
N TYR A 364 4.07 16.12 -4.70
CA TYR A 364 3.86 15.15 -3.62
C TYR A 364 2.96 13.99 -4.02
N GLU A 365 1.90 14.25 -4.78
CA GLU A 365 1.04 13.19 -5.33
C GLU A 365 1.83 12.28 -6.27
N ALA A 366 2.59 12.87 -7.19
CA ALA A 366 3.43 12.16 -8.13
C ALA A 366 4.52 11.32 -7.43
N ILE A 367 5.14 11.82 -6.35
CA ILE A 367 6.11 11.07 -5.56
C ILE A 367 5.47 9.84 -4.91
N ARG A 368 4.27 9.95 -4.32
CA ARG A 368 3.57 8.80 -3.73
C ARG A 368 3.26 7.72 -4.75
N GLN A 369 2.77 8.12 -5.92
CA GLN A 369 2.53 7.21 -7.02
C GLN A 369 3.83 6.53 -7.49
N PHE A 370 4.89 7.30 -7.72
CA PHE A 370 6.18 6.78 -8.16
C PHE A 370 6.82 5.82 -7.13
N TRP A 371 6.67 6.11 -5.84
CA TRP A 371 7.06 5.19 -4.77
C TRP A 371 6.27 3.88 -4.84
N ALA A 372 4.96 3.93 -5.05
CA ALA A 372 4.12 2.73 -5.15
C ALA A 372 4.50 1.89 -6.36
N GLU A 373 4.68 2.50 -7.54
CA GLU A 373 5.11 1.83 -8.76
C GLU A 373 6.50 1.19 -8.59
N THR A 374 7.47 1.92 -8.00
CA THR A 374 8.82 1.41 -7.75
C THR A 374 8.80 0.23 -6.79
N MET A 375 8.06 0.34 -5.68
CA MET A 375 8.00 -0.74 -4.69
C MET A 375 7.18 -1.92 -5.20
N TYR A 376 6.14 -1.68 -6.02
CA TYR A 376 5.44 -2.78 -6.67
C TYR A 376 6.41 -3.66 -7.47
N GLU A 377 7.21 -3.07 -8.34
CA GLU A 377 8.21 -3.81 -9.13
C GLU A 377 9.28 -4.48 -8.26
N ALA A 378 9.72 -3.78 -7.20
CA ALA A 378 10.82 -4.24 -6.36
C ALA A 378 10.42 -5.33 -5.33
N VAL A 379 9.19 -5.27 -4.81
CA VAL A 379 8.77 -6.02 -3.61
C VAL A 379 7.54 -6.87 -3.87
N TYR A 380 6.51 -6.33 -4.53
CA TYR A 380 5.17 -6.93 -4.56
C TYR A 380 4.88 -7.77 -5.81
N LYS A 381 5.44 -7.43 -6.95
CA LYS A 381 5.17 -8.10 -8.24
C LYS A 381 5.43 -9.61 -8.21
N ASN A 382 6.45 -10.02 -7.47
CA ASN A 382 6.84 -11.42 -7.30
C ASN A 382 6.43 -11.97 -5.92
N ALA A 383 5.59 -11.25 -5.18
CA ALA A 383 4.95 -11.78 -4.00
C ALA A 383 4.17 -13.04 -4.41
N ASP A 384 4.49 -14.17 -3.83
CA ASP A 384 4.03 -15.47 -4.29
C ASP A 384 2.51 -15.45 -4.49
N LYS A 385 2.09 -15.69 -5.72
CA LYS A 385 0.82 -16.35 -5.93
C LYS A 385 0.89 -17.63 -5.12
N PRO A 386 -0.15 -18.01 -4.35
CA PRO A 386 -0.16 -19.27 -3.61
C PRO A 386 0.47 -20.33 -4.50
N GLU A 387 1.53 -20.98 -4.06
CA GLU A 387 2.11 -22.08 -4.84
C GLU A 387 0.98 -23.04 -5.15
N GLU A 388 0.65 -23.18 -6.42
CA GLU A 388 -0.01 -24.40 -6.88
C GLU A 388 0.89 -25.52 -6.36
N THR A 389 0.47 -26.21 -5.33
CA THR A 389 1.18 -27.32 -4.73
C THR A 389 1.29 -28.39 -5.82
N THR A 390 2.32 -28.29 -6.64
CA THR A 390 2.71 -29.34 -7.58
C THR A 390 3.19 -30.47 -6.70
N THR A 391 2.27 -31.33 -6.29
CA THR A 391 2.58 -32.58 -5.66
C THR A 391 3.35 -33.39 -6.69
N THR A 392 4.67 -33.30 -6.63
CA THR A 392 5.56 -34.19 -7.37
C THR A 392 5.42 -35.58 -6.76
N THR A 393 4.41 -36.30 -7.20
CA THR A 393 4.32 -37.74 -6.95
C THR A 393 5.47 -38.41 -7.75
N LEU A 394 6.45 -38.91 -7.03
CA LEU A 394 7.48 -39.81 -7.59
C LEU A 394 6.74 -40.93 -8.29
N ALA A 395 6.87 -40.95 -9.61
CA ALA A 395 6.34 -42.03 -10.45
C ALA A 395 7.13 -43.29 -10.19
N GLU A 396 6.51 -44.26 -9.52
CA GLU A 396 6.91 -45.66 -9.66
C GLU A 396 6.47 -46.19 -11.04
N THR A 397 7.43 -46.60 -11.80
CA THR A 397 7.27 -47.18 -13.11
C THR A 397 6.68 -48.59 -12.97
N THR A 398 5.48 -48.84 -13.46
CA THR A 398 5.07 -50.18 -13.88
C THR A 398 4.29 -50.12 -15.19
N SER A 399 4.73 -50.93 -16.10
CA SER A 399 4.33 -51.00 -17.51
C SER A 399 3.04 -51.81 -17.76
N SER A 400 2.44 -51.51 -18.91
CA SER A 400 1.52 -52.32 -19.74
C SER A 400 0.05 -52.42 -19.28
N GLU A 401 -0.92 -52.01 -20.07
CA GLU A 401 -1.40 -52.67 -21.29
C GLU A 401 -2.45 -51.85 -22.02
N THR A 402 -2.41 -51.90 -23.31
CA THR A 402 -3.32 -51.33 -24.29
C THR A 402 -4.71 -51.95 -24.18
N THR A 403 -5.74 -51.14 -24.07
CA THR A 403 -7.08 -51.52 -24.57
C THR A 403 -7.80 -50.30 -25.15
N THR A 404 -7.99 -50.36 -26.45
CA THR A 404 -8.80 -49.46 -27.25
C THR A 404 -10.27 -49.61 -26.88
N SER A 405 -10.92 -48.55 -26.47
CA SER A 405 -12.40 -48.48 -26.47
C SER A 405 -12.86 -47.08 -26.89
N THR A 406 -13.48 -47.04 -28.03
CA THR A 406 -14.23 -45.93 -28.60
C THR A 406 -15.45 -45.68 -27.73
N THR A 407 -15.61 -44.50 -27.13
CA THR A 407 -16.93 -44.04 -26.67
C THR A 407 -17.05 -42.50 -26.74
N ALA A 408 -18.17 -42.08 -27.27
CA ALA A 408 -18.74 -40.77 -27.48
C ALA A 408 -18.23 -39.61 -26.58
N GLU A 409 -18.01 -38.45 -27.24
CA GLU A 409 -17.77 -37.17 -26.62
C GLU A 409 -18.93 -36.78 -25.68
N LYS A 410 -18.63 -36.82 -24.37
CA LYS A 410 -19.40 -36.14 -23.35
C LYS A 410 -18.79 -34.75 -23.21
N SER A 411 -19.50 -33.71 -23.60
CA SER A 411 -19.09 -32.34 -23.41
C SER A 411 -19.06 -32.04 -21.90
N ASP A 412 -17.90 -32.01 -21.29
CA ASP A 412 -17.72 -31.58 -19.90
C ASP A 412 -17.85 -30.06 -19.83
N ILE A 413 -19.09 -29.58 -19.56
CA ILE A 413 -19.37 -28.18 -19.21
C ILE A 413 -19.04 -28.05 -17.71
N VAL A 414 -18.13 -27.11 -17.40
CA VAL A 414 -17.83 -26.69 -16.02
C VAL A 414 -18.54 -25.36 -15.80
N TYR A 415 -19.74 -25.43 -15.26
CA TYR A 415 -20.57 -24.24 -15.07
C TYR A 415 -19.91 -23.19 -14.18
N GLY A 416 -19.77 -21.96 -14.70
CA GLY A 416 -19.14 -20.83 -14.05
C GLY A 416 -17.69 -20.59 -14.44
N ASP A 417 -17.00 -21.55 -15.05
CA ASP A 417 -15.59 -21.45 -15.49
C ASP A 417 -15.55 -20.80 -16.91
N ALA A 418 -15.61 -19.47 -16.94
CA ALA A 418 -15.65 -18.68 -18.16
C ALA A 418 -14.28 -18.56 -18.85
N ASN A 419 -13.20 -18.51 -18.07
CA ASN A 419 -11.83 -18.34 -18.54
C ASN A 419 -11.14 -19.67 -18.88
N LEU A 420 -11.77 -20.81 -18.55
CA LEU A 420 -11.31 -22.18 -18.79
C LEU A 420 -10.03 -22.55 -18.02
N ASP A 421 -9.81 -21.94 -16.86
CA ASP A 421 -8.68 -22.28 -15.98
C ASP A 421 -8.95 -23.51 -15.08
N GLY A 422 -10.19 -24.01 -15.07
CA GLY A 422 -10.63 -25.19 -14.33
C GLY A 422 -11.21 -24.87 -12.95
N GLU A 423 -11.26 -23.61 -12.55
CA GLU A 423 -11.84 -23.14 -11.29
C GLU A 423 -12.97 -22.13 -11.56
N VAL A 424 -13.96 -22.09 -10.70
CA VAL A 424 -15.00 -21.04 -10.74
C VAL A 424 -14.59 -19.96 -9.75
N SER A 425 -14.25 -18.77 -10.23
CA SER A 425 -13.69 -17.68 -9.46
C SER A 425 -14.31 -16.31 -9.82
N VAL A 426 -13.89 -15.26 -9.14
CA VAL A 426 -14.29 -13.88 -9.49
C VAL A 426 -13.73 -13.48 -10.86
N ALA A 427 -12.60 -14.05 -11.31
CA ALA A 427 -12.02 -13.79 -12.63
C ALA A 427 -12.96 -14.16 -13.77
N ASP A 428 -13.78 -15.21 -13.61
CA ASP A 428 -14.80 -15.62 -14.57
C ASP A 428 -15.91 -14.58 -14.68
N ALA A 429 -16.39 -14.10 -13.56
CA ALA A 429 -17.39 -13.02 -13.53
C ALA A 429 -16.85 -11.73 -14.16
N VAL A 430 -15.59 -11.41 -13.93
CA VAL A 430 -14.90 -10.26 -14.56
C VAL A 430 -14.81 -10.44 -16.06
N LEU A 431 -14.39 -11.62 -16.55
CA LEU A 431 -14.30 -11.89 -17.98
C LEU A 431 -15.68 -11.79 -18.66
N VAL A 432 -16.73 -12.30 -18.01
CA VAL A 432 -18.12 -12.14 -18.48
C VAL A 432 -18.48 -10.66 -18.61
N MET A 433 -18.22 -9.85 -17.59
CA MET A 433 -18.51 -8.42 -17.63
C MET A 433 -17.67 -7.68 -18.67
N GLN A 434 -16.39 -8.02 -18.84
CA GLN A 434 -15.52 -7.46 -19.86
C GLN A 434 -16.02 -7.79 -21.26
N SER A 435 -16.47 -9.03 -21.51
CA SER A 435 -17.02 -9.45 -22.81
C SER A 435 -18.30 -8.70 -23.18
N LEU A 436 -19.12 -8.35 -22.18
CA LEU A 436 -20.33 -7.55 -22.37
C LEU A 436 -20.02 -6.06 -22.60
N ALA A 437 -19.04 -5.52 -21.86
CA ALA A 437 -18.67 -4.11 -21.92
C ALA A 437 -17.86 -3.76 -23.17
N ASN A 438 -17.03 -4.67 -23.67
CA ASN A 438 -16.19 -4.46 -24.86
C ASN A 438 -16.08 -5.77 -25.67
N PRO A 439 -17.14 -6.13 -26.42
CA PRO A 439 -17.20 -7.39 -27.19
C PRO A 439 -16.14 -7.51 -28.29
N ASP A 440 -15.68 -6.41 -28.85
CA ASP A 440 -14.64 -6.40 -29.90
C ASP A 440 -13.26 -6.81 -29.28
N LYS A 441 -13.08 -6.62 -28.03
CA LYS A 441 -11.84 -6.97 -27.34
C LYS A 441 -11.95 -8.30 -26.58
N TYR A 442 -13.01 -8.50 -25.79
CA TYR A 442 -13.14 -9.61 -24.87
C TYR A 442 -14.31 -10.56 -25.15
N GLY A 443 -15.14 -10.30 -26.17
CA GLY A 443 -16.21 -11.21 -26.61
C GLY A 443 -15.67 -12.49 -27.25
N THR A 444 -16.57 -13.40 -27.68
CA THR A 444 -16.19 -14.71 -28.23
C THR A 444 -15.35 -14.66 -29.50
N THR A 445 -15.33 -13.53 -30.19
CA THR A 445 -14.46 -13.22 -31.34
C THR A 445 -13.50 -12.08 -31.03
N GLY A 446 -13.26 -11.81 -29.76
CA GLY A 446 -12.45 -10.69 -29.28
C GLY A 446 -11.00 -10.77 -29.70
N SER A 447 -10.34 -9.61 -29.77
CA SER A 447 -8.95 -9.49 -30.19
C SER A 447 -7.92 -9.70 -29.08
N ASP A 448 -8.34 -9.80 -27.83
CA ASP A 448 -7.47 -10.03 -26.68
C ASP A 448 -7.16 -11.52 -26.52
N GLU A 449 -5.96 -11.86 -26.11
CA GLU A 449 -5.55 -13.27 -25.89
C GLU A 449 -6.36 -13.96 -24.79
N THR A 450 -6.87 -13.18 -23.84
CA THR A 450 -7.71 -13.64 -22.70
C THR A 450 -9.21 -13.47 -22.97
N HIS A 451 -9.64 -13.31 -24.24
CA HIS A 451 -11.05 -13.13 -24.59
C HIS A 451 -11.92 -14.33 -24.21
N LEU A 452 -13.20 -14.12 -23.99
CA LEU A 452 -14.17 -15.16 -23.73
C LEU A 452 -14.28 -16.09 -24.94
N THR A 453 -13.94 -17.36 -24.79
CA THR A 453 -14.04 -18.33 -25.89
C THR A 453 -15.47 -18.87 -26.04
N ASP A 454 -15.81 -19.53 -27.18
CA ASP A 454 -17.11 -20.18 -27.32
C ASP A 454 -17.37 -21.25 -26.25
N LYS A 455 -16.35 -21.93 -25.76
CA LYS A 455 -16.47 -22.90 -24.68
C LYS A 455 -16.65 -22.17 -23.33
N GLY A 456 -15.87 -21.10 -23.09
CA GLY A 456 -16.01 -20.27 -21.91
C GLY A 456 -17.40 -19.62 -21.82
N ALA A 457 -17.96 -19.16 -22.93
CA ALA A 457 -19.31 -18.61 -22.99
C ALA A 457 -20.40 -19.65 -22.60
N LYS A 458 -20.22 -20.91 -23.02
CA LYS A 458 -21.13 -22.01 -22.60
C LYS A 458 -21.00 -22.35 -21.12
N ASN A 459 -19.82 -22.28 -20.56
CA ASN A 459 -19.59 -22.47 -19.15
C ASN A 459 -20.13 -21.29 -18.32
N ALA A 460 -20.06 -20.08 -18.89
CA ALA A 460 -20.48 -18.86 -18.24
C ALA A 460 -22.01 -18.65 -18.23
N ASP A 461 -22.79 -19.26 -19.12
CA ASP A 461 -24.25 -19.16 -19.17
C ASP A 461 -24.87 -20.00 -18.04
N VAL A 462 -25.00 -19.38 -16.86
CA VAL A 462 -25.33 -20.02 -15.57
C VAL A 462 -26.56 -19.42 -14.88
N ALA A 463 -27.16 -18.36 -15.45
CA ALA A 463 -28.38 -17.75 -14.96
C ALA A 463 -29.32 -17.49 -16.14
N GLY A 464 -30.51 -18.11 -16.16
CA GLY A 464 -31.47 -17.96 -17.26
C GLY A 464 -31.49 -19.11 -18.27
N ASN A 465 -30.70 -20.16 -18.07
CA ASN A 465 -30.73 -21.44 -18.81
C ASN A 465 -30.67 -21.34 -20.34
N GLY A 466 -29.59 -20.79 -20.89
CA GLY A 466 -29.32 -20.82 -22.34
C GLY A 466 -29.86 -19.57 -23.09
N ASP A 467 -30.04 -18.47 -22.37
CA ASP A 467 -30.36 -17.17 -22.97
C ASP A 467 -29.08 -16.40 -23.41
N GLY A 468 -27.92 -17.03 -23.25
CA GLY A 468 -26.59 -16.50 -23.57
C GLY A 468 -25.98 -15.71 -22.44
N VAL A 469 -24.73 -15.29 -22.62
CA VAL A 469 -23.95 -14.61 -21.58
C VAL A 469 -24.49 -13.20 -21.29
N THR A 470 -24.87 -12.94 -20.05
CA THR A 470 -25.48 -11.70 -19.56
C THR A 470 -24.83 -11.25 -18.24
N SER A 471 -25.17 -10.06 -17.76
CA SER A 471 -24.72 -9.59 -16.43
C SER A 471 -25.29 -10.42 -15.26
N LYS A 472 -26.37 -11.17 -15.50
CA LYS A 472 -26.95 -12.08 -14.48
C LYS A 472 -26.04 -13.28 -14.25
N ASP A 473 -25.35 -13.75 -15.29
CA ASP A 473 -24.41 -14.85 -15.22
C ASP A 473 -23.20 -14.46 -14.38
N ALA A 474 -22.64 -13.26 -14.61
CA ALA A 474 -21.59 -12.72 -13.76
C ALA A 474 -22.03 -12.63 -12.28
N LEU A 475 -23.26 -12.17 -12.03
CA LEU A 475 -23.81 -12.11 -10.69
C LEU A 475 -24.02 -13.50 -10.06
N ALA A 476 -24.47 -14.49 -10.84
CA ALA A 476 -24.63 -15.87 -10.36
C ALA A 476 -23.29 -16.51 -9.99
N ILE A 477 -22.23 -16.28 -10.82
CA ILE A 477 -20.87 -16.73 -10.52
C ILE A 477 -20.36 -16.08 -9.23
N GLN A 478 -20.56 -14.78 -9.04
CA GLN A 478 -20.18 -14.08 -7.79
C GLN A 478 -20.93 -14.62 -6.57
N LYS A 479 -22.26 -14.81 -6.67
CA LYS A 479 -23.07 -15.39 -5.58
C LYS A 479 -22.58 -16.78 -5.21
N PHE A 480 -22.26 -17.62 -6.19
CA PHE A 480 -21.73 -18.96 -5.96
C PHE A 480 -20.40 -18.91 -5.21
N LYS A 481 -19.48 -18.03 -5.65
CA LYS A 481 -18.19 -17.86 -5.00
C LYS A 481 -18.29 -17.33 -3.56
N LEU A 482 -19.28 -16.48 -3.28
CA LEU A 482 -19.58 -15.95 -1.94
C LEU A 482 -20.40 -16.93 -1.08
N GLY A 483 -20.71 -18.13 -1.58
CA GLY A 483 -21.53 -19.11 -0.85
C GLY A 483 -23.00 -18.69 -0.66
N LEU A 484 -23.47 -17.70 -1.43
CA LEU A 484 -24.88 -17.25 -1.41
C LEU A 484 -25.83 -18.18 -2.18
N ILE A 485 -25.28 -19.00 -3.08
CA ILE A 485 -25.96 -20.11 -3.76
C ILE A 485 -25.05 -21.33 -3.71
N GLU A 486 -25.65 -22.54 -3.63
CA GLU A 486 -24.92 -23.80 -3.42
C GLU A 486 -24.41 -24.44 -4.72
N LYS A 487 -24.96 -24.06 -5.87
CA LYS A 487 -24.63 -24.67 -7.17
C LYS A 487 -24.84 -23.72 -8.34
N LEU A 488 -24.13 -23.99 -9.44
CA LEU A 488 -24.38 -23.42 -10.76
C LEU A 488 -24.85 -24.54 -11.72
N PRO A 489 -25.71 -24.24 -12.69
CA PRO A 489 -26.41 -22.96 -12.90
C PRO A 489 -27.42 -22.62 -11.80
N GLU A 490 -27.69 -21.32 -11.60
CA GLU A 490 -28.76 -20.81 -10.72
C GLU A 490 -30.11 -21.10 -11.39
N GLU A 491 -31.03 -21.82 -10.71
CA GLU A 491 -32.36 -22.23 -11.21
C GLU A 491 -33.34 -21.07 -11.24
#